data_7d393f6ca23b5d36d26e1689ddb6613f
#
_entry.id   7d393f6ca23b5d36d26e1689ddb6613f
#
_cell.length_a   1.000
_cell.length_b   1.000
_cell.length_c   1.000
_cell.angle_alpha   90.00
_cell.angle_beta   90.00
_cell.angle_gamma   90.00
#
_symmetry.space_group_name_H-M   'P 1'
#
loop_
_entity.id
_entity.type
_entity.pdbx_description
1 polymer ?
#
loop_
_entity_poly.entity_id
_entity_poly.type
_entity_poly.pdbx_seq_one_letter_code
_entity_poly.pdbx_strand_id
1 'polypeptide(L)'
;AYCGNMIYEDDAFKQVLFDGGYITFTDNRAMYHYYLKDHLGNNRVVVSSKGEVEQVNHYYPYGGIMAESTNESVQRYKYNGKELDRMHGLDWYDYGARFYDATVAMWFNVDPLAEKACSYSPYSYCGNNPIIAFDPNGMETHVVSNSNGTYTVIGGILNKDRNIYVYTQDKNGNYIKGKSIGMTTSTTSFYNSEEGKWERAKIDPSDNSGRDFLNKIVSSDITLDDYIDKARNNHPYDFKVTNGGKSVVSKRSSYVYRGMVIGGKNTPLFSSARDIGNMAAGIVAAKNGIPWSAARAAFDAYQSRNGLQVEGISTRNAEYYGWSQMYRHSNSGY
;
A
#
# COMPACT_ATOMS: atom_id res chain seq x y z
N ALA A 1 -3.91 -24.05 3.01
CA ALA A 1 -3.99 -23.45 1.68
C ALA A 1 -4.54 -22.01 1.76
N TYR A 2 -4.18 -21.15 0.78
CA TYR A 2 -4.64 -19.78 0.68
C TYR A 2 -5.42 -19.57 -0.61
N CYS A 3 -6.56 -18.86 -0.51
CA CYS A 3 -7.33 -18.42 -1.66
C CYS A 3 -7.61 -16.90 -1.50
N GLY A 4 -6.71 -16.06 -2.01
CA GLY A 4 -6.73 -14.63 -1.73
C GLY A 4 -6.53 -14.34 -0.24
N ASN A 5 -7.54 -13.72 0.41
CA ASN A 5 -7.56 -13.46 1.85
C ASN A 5 -8.25 -14.56 2.68
N MET A 6 -8.69 -15.63 2.05
CA MET A 6 -9.29 -16.79 2.72
C MET A 6 -8.23 -17.84 3.03
N ILE A 7 -8.21 -18.33 4.25
CA ILE A 7 -7.29 -19.36 4.74
C ILE A 7 -8.06 -20.66 4.97
N TYR A 8 -7.49 -21.73 4.45
CA TYR A 8 -7.96 -23.11 4.62
C TYR A 8 -6.90 -23.91 5.35
N GLU A 9 -7.30 -24.73 6.30
CA GLU A 9 -6.44 -25.67 7.01
C GLU A 9 -7.09 -27.06 6.90
N ASP A 10 -6.32 -28.05 6.47
CA ASP A 10 -6.80 -29.42 6.22
C ASP A 10 -8.06 -29.47 5.33
N ASP A 11 -8.03 -28.70 4.24
CA ASP A 11 -9.12 -28.51 3.27
C ASP A 11 -10.42 -27.90 3.87
N ALA A 12 -10.43 -27.54 5.16
CA ALA A 12 -11.52 -26.83 5.78
C ALA A 12 -11.28 -25.32 5.78
N PHE A 13 -12.34 -24.56 5.52
CA PHE A 13 -12.29 -23.11 5.63
C PHE A 13 -12.06 -22.69 7.09
N LYS A 14 -11.04 -21.88 7.34
CA LYS A 14 -10.65 -21.47 8.68
C LYS A 14 -11.01 -20.02 9.00
N GLN A 15 -10.56 -19.09 8.17
CA GLN A 15 -10.73 -17.65 8.43
C GLN A 15 -10.56 -16.79 7.18
N VAL A 16 -11.08 -15.56 7.25
CA VAL A 16 -10.87 -14.51 6.26
C VAL A 16 -10.03 -13.40 6.87
N LEU A 17 -8.94 -13.01 6.20
CA LEU A 17 -8.13 -11.87 6.61
C LEU A 17 -8.75 -10.57 6.09
N PHE A 18 -8.66 -9.50 6.89
CA PHE A 18 -8.97 -8.14 6.48
C PHE A 18 -7.90 -7.18 7.02
N ASP A 19 -7.93 -5.93 6.55
CA ASP A 19 -6.98 -4.95 7.04
C ASP A 19 -7.25 -4.62 8.52
N GLY A 20 -6.34 -5.05 9.38
CA GLY A 20 -6.44 -4.85 10.83
C GLY A 20 -6.99 -6.04 11.60
N GLY A 21 -7.22 -7.22 10.99
CA GLY A 21 -7.70 -8.39 11.72
C GLY A 21 -8.06 -9.60 10.88
N TYR A 22 -8.91 -10.44 11.43
CA TYR A 22 -9.46 -11.60 10.73
C TYR A 22 -10.86 -11.92 11.22
N ILE A 23 -11.59 -12.74 10.45
CA ILE A 23 -12.93 -13.21 10.76
C ILE A 23 -12.89 -14.73 10.83
N THR A 24 -13.39 -15.30 11.91
CA THR A 24 -13.69 -16.73 12.02
C THR A 24 -15.20 -16.98 11.94
N PHE A 25 -15.57 -18.20 11.61
CA PHE A 25 -16.97 -18.59 11.53
C PHE A 25 -17.20 -19.82 12.42
N THR A 26 -18.16 -19.71 13.33
CA THR A 26 -18.62 -20.82 14.18
C THR A 26 -20.13 -20.87 14.05
N ASP A 27 -20.68 -22.02 13.70
CA ASP A 27 -22.13 -22.23 13.50
C ASP A 27 -22.78 -21.16 12.59
N ASN A 28 -22.15 -20.85 11.46
CA ASN A 28 -22.53 -19.79 10.52
C ASN A 28 -22.59 -18.37 11.12
N ARG A 29 -21.98 -18.14 12.27
CA ARG A 29 -21.85 -16.81 12.87
C ARG A 29 -20.44 -16.29 12.68
N ALA A 30 -20.32 -15.08 12.13
CA ALA A 30 -19.05 -14.40 11.98
C ALA A 30 -18.59 -13.80 13.31
N MET A 31 -17.34 -14.09 13.70
CA MET A 31 -16.67 -13.44 14.82
C MET A 31 -15.49 -12.66 14.29
N TYR A 32 -15.43 -11.37 14.61
CA TYR A 32 -14.36 -10.47 14.20
C TYR A 32 -13.29 -10.43 15.28
N HIS A 33 -12.04 -10.46 14.84
CA HIS A 33 -10.84 -10.37 15.67
C HIS A 33 -9.99 -9.21 15.14
N TYR A 34 -9.59 -8.30 16.02
CA TYR A 34 -8.88 -7.07 15.68
C TYR A 34 -7.45 -7.10 16.18
N TYR A 35 -6.52 -6.58 15.37
CA TYR A 35 -5.13 -6.41 15.74
C TYR A 35 -4.88 -5.01 16.28
N LEU A 36 -4.36 -4.92 17.50
CA LEU A 36 -3.74 -3.70 18.00
C LEU A 36 -2.24 -3.77 17.68
N LYS A 37 -1.81 -2.87 16.80
CA LYS A 37 -0.45 -2.86 16.26
C LYS A 37 0.37 -1.73 16.87
N ASP A 38 1.68 -1.95 17.00
CA ASP A 38 2.61 -0.88 17.31
C ASP A 38 3.04 -0.08 16.06
N HIS A 39 3.95 0.88 16.25
CA HIS A 39 4.43 1.77 15.18
C HIS A 39 5.17 1.07 14.03
N LEU A 40 5.66 -0.14 14.24
CA LEU A 40 6.30 -0.99 13.23
C LEU A 40 5.32 -1.95 12.54
N GLY A 41 4.05 -1.95 12.95
CA GLY A 41 3.04 -2.86 12.43
C GLY A 41 3.05 -4.24 13.08
N ASN A 42 3.73 -4.40 14.23
CA ASN A 42 3.71 -5.65 14.99
C ASN A 42 2.34 -5.86 15.61
N ASN A 43 1.78 -7.04 15.47
CA ASN A 43 0.53 -7.40 16.14
C ASN A 43 0.80 -7.63 17.63
N ARG A 44 0.51 -6.62 18.46
CA ARG A 44 0.78 -6.64 19.91
C ARG A 44 -0.35 -7.32 20.69
N VAL A 45 -1.59 -7.06 20.32
CA VAL A 45 -2.76 -7.64 20.98
C VAL A 45 -3.77 -8.06 19.92
N VAL A 46 -4.42 -9.18 20.14
CA VAL A 46 -5.60 -9.61 19.39
C VAL A 46 -6.81 -9.51 20.32
N VAL A 47 -7.85 -8.83 19.85
CA VAL A 47 -9.08 -8.59 20.63
C VAL A 47 -10.28 -9.08 19.84
N SER A 48 -11.17 -9.84 20.46
CA SER A 48 -12.43 -10.25 19.83
C SER A 48 -13.41 -9.08 19.69
N SER A 49 -14.41 -9.24 18.84
CA SER A 49 -15.53 -8.28 18.72
C SER A 49 -16.35 -8.12 20.02
N LYS A 50 -16.14 -8.98 21.00
CA LYS A 50 -16.73 -8.90 22.34
C LYS A 50 -15.88 -8.08 23.32
N GLY A 51 -14.70 -7.63 22.90
CA GLY A 51 -13.74 -6.91 23.76
C GLY A 51 -12.84 -7.83 24.59
N GLU A 52 -12.83 -9.13 24.34
CA GLU A 52 -11.97 -10.08 25.05
C GLU A 52 -10.58 -10.08 24.43
N VAL A 53 -9.54 -10.01 25.27
CA VAL A 53 -8.13 -10.15 24.82
C VAL A 53 -7.85 -11.62 24.57
N GLU A 54 -7.60 -11.98 23.33
CA GLU A 54 -7.39 -13.36 22.91
C GLU A 54 -5.91 -13.73 22.84
N GLN A 55 -5.06 -12.75 22.53
CA GLN A 55 -3.62 -12.96 22.40
C GLN A 55 -2.86 -11.69 22.76
N VAL A 56 -1.73 -11.83 23.42
CA VAL A 56 -0.76 -10.75 23.64
C VAL A 56 0.62 -11.21 23.17
N ASN A 57 1.28 -10.39 22.35
CA ASN A 57 2.61 -10.66 21.85
C ASN A 57 3.60 -9.59 22.32
N HIS A 58 4.70 -10.04 22.91
CA HIS A 58 5.87 -9.23 23.21
C HIS A 58 7.02 -9.68 22.32
N TYR A 59 7.76 -8.72 21.78
CA TYR A 59 8.85 -9.03 20.85
C TYR A 59 10.17 -8.42 21.33
N TYR A 60 11.24 -9.17 21.13
CA TYR A 60 12.58 -8.60 21.08
C TYR A 60 12.73 -7.66 19.89
N PRO A 61 13.71 -6.75 19.88
CA PRO A 61 13.88 -5.78 18.80
C PRO A 61 13.89 -6.37 17.40
N TYR A 62 14.43 -7.55 17.22
CA TYR A 62 14.49 -8.29 15.95
C TYR A 62 13.31 -9.25 15.73
N GLY A 63 12.24 -9.15 16.49
CA GLY A 63 10.99 -9.89 16.23
C GLY A 63 10.91 -11.27 16.88
N GLY A 64 11.91 -11.70 17.61
CA GLY A 64 11.81 -12.90 18.45
C GLY A 64 10.69 -12.72 19.49
N ILE A 65 9.86 -13.74 19.69
CA ILE A 65 8.77 -13.68 20.66
C ILE A 65 9.32 -13.87 22.07
N MET A 66 8.89 -12.99 22.99
CA MET A 66 9.27 -13.10 24.41
C MET A 66 8.39 -14.12 25.14
N ALA A 67 8.93 -14.74 26.19
CA ALA A 67 8.24 -15.74 26.99
C ALA A 67 6.99 -15.22 27.71
N GLU A 68 6.87 -13.90 27.92
CA GLU A 68 5.70 -13.25 28.51
C GLU A 68 4.50 -13.15 27.55
N SER A 69 4.68 -13.54 26.29
CA SER A 69 3.59 -13.60 25.31
C SER A 69 2.58 -14.67 25.71
N THR A 70 1.29 -14.42 25.44
CA THR A 70 0.21 -15.33 25.81
C THR A 70 -0.54 -15.81 24.57
N ASN A 71 -1.04 -17.07 24.62
CA ASN A 71 -1.88 -17.67 23.57
C ASN A 71 -1.27 -17.56 22.17
N GLU A 72 0.02 -17.79 22.04
CA GLU A 72 0.80 -17.57 20.79
C GLU A 72 0.27 -18.36 19.58
N SER A 73 -0.45 -19.45 19.79
CA SER A 73 -1.01 -20.32 18.76
C SER A 73 -2.33 -19.84 18.16
N VAL A 74 -3.00 -18.83 18.74
CA VAL A 74 -4.34 -18.38 18.32
C VAL A 74 -4.33 -17.90 16.87
N GLN A 75 -3.31 -17.14 16.47
CA GLN A 75 -3.12 -16.74 15.08
C GLN A 75 -1.64 -16.60 14.75
N ARG A 76 -1.28 -16.72 13.45
CA ARG A 76 0.11 -16.80 12.98
C ARG A 76 0.74 -15.46 12.63
N TYR A 77 -0.04 -14.41 12.37
CA TYR A 77 0.47 -13.10 11.95
C TYR A 77 0.98 -12.31 13.15
N LYS A 78 2.30 -12.08 13.21
CA LYS A 78 3.01 -11.57 14.39
C LYS A 78 3.78 -10.28 14.10
N TYR A 79 5.12 -10.38 14.12
CA TYR A 79 6.07 -9.31 13.91
C TYR A 79 5.92 -8.70 12.51
N ASN A 80 5.82 -7.37 12.41
CA ASN A 80 5.50 -6.60 11.20
C ASN A 80 4.23 -7.07 10.47
N GLY A 81 3.32 -7.77 11.15
CA GLY A 81 2.14 -8.37 10.55
C GLY A 81 2.45 -9.55 9.62
N LYS A 82 3.64 -10.13 9.71
CA LYS A 82 4.05 -11.28 8.90
C LYS A 82 3.63 -12.60 9.54
N GLU A 83 3.40 -13.60 8.69
CA GLU A 83 3.10 -14.95 9.14
C GLU A 83 4.35 -15.60 9.74
N LEU A 84 4.20 -16.13 10.95
CA LEU A 84 5.22 -16.92 11.62
C LEU A 84 4.99 -18.39 11.29
N ASP A 85 5.91 -18.99 10.56
CA ASP A 85 5.93 -20.43 10.31
C ASP A 85 6.68 -21.14 11.44
N ARG A 86 5.94 -21.94 12.19
CA ARG A 86 6.46 -22.78 13.29
C ARG A 86 6.60 -24.25 12.91
N MET A 87 6.36 -24.57 11.64
CA MET A 87 6.47 -25.96 11.19
C MET A 87 7.88 -26.49 11.43
N HIS A 88 7.98 -27.65 12.03
CA HIS A 88 9.25 -28.29 12.39
C HIS A 88 10.19 -27.46 13.28
N GLY A 89 9.66 -26.49 14.03
CA GLY A 89 10.47 -25.63 14.92
C GLY A 89 11.31 -24.58 14.21
N LEU A 90 10.95 -24.19 12.99
CA LEU A 90 11.70 -23.22 12.18
C LEU A 90 11.61 -21.79 12.76
N ASP A 91 10.42 -21.38 13.24
CA ASP A 91 10.14 -20.03 13.77
C ASP A 91 10.58 -18.90 12.84
N TRP A 92 10.28 -19.04 11.54
CA TRP A 92 10.63 -18.08 10.50
C TRP A 92 9.43 -17.24 10.09
N TYR A 93 9.68 -15.96 9.82
CA TYR A 93 8.66 -15.05 9.28
C TYR A 93 8.69 -15.06 7.75
N ASP A 94 7.52 -15.31 7.14
CA ASP A 94 7.34 -15.23 5.69
C ASP A 94 7.09 -13.77 5.27
N TYR A 95 8.08 -13.16 4.59
CA TYR A 95 7.96 -11.84 3.99
C TYR A 95 7.59 -11.88 2.50
N GLY A 96 7.35 -13.07 1.95
CA GLY A 96 7.01 -13.31 0.56
C GLY A 96 8.24 -13.55 -0.32
N ALA A 97 9.12 -12.56 -0.47
CA ALA A 97 10.33 -12.72 -1.25
C ALA A 97 11.44 -13.50 -0.52
N ARG A 98 11.46 -13.41 0.82
CA ARG A 98 12.47 -14.04 1.69
C ARG A 98 11.83 -14.51 2.98
N PHE A 99 12.43 -15.53 3.58
CA PHE A 99 12.18 -15.90 4.98
C PHE A 99 13.13 -15.17 5.90
N TYR A 100 12.60 -14.67 7.01
CA TYR A 100 13.34 -13.96 8.03
C TYR A 100 13.44 -14.79 9.30
N ASP A 101 14.65 -15.03 9.78
CA ASP A 101 14.92 -15.71 11.03
C ASP A 101 15.18 -14.68 12.14
N ALA A 102 14.24 -14.55 13.06
CA ALA A 102 14.35 -13.61 14.17
C ALA A 102 15.35 -14.05 15.25
N THR A 103 15.73 -15.32 15.27
CA THR A 103 16.68 -15.88 16.25
C THR A 103 18.10 -15.42 15.94
N VAL A 104 18.46 -15.44 14.65
CA VAL A 104 19.76 -14.98 14.17
C VAL A 104 19.73 -13.54 13.64
N ALA A 105 18.53 -12.92 13.63
CA ALA A 105 18.32 -11.54 13.20
C ALA A 105 18.73 -11.26 11.73
N MET A 106 18.54 -12.24 10.86
CA MET A 106 19.00 -12.21 9.46
C MET A 106 17.98 -12.80 8.51
N TRP A 107 18.09 -12.41 7.23
CA TRP A 107 17.41 -13.11 6.14
C TRP A 107 18.04 -14.49 5.90
N PHE A 108 17.18 -15.47 5.61
CA PHE A 108 17.65 -16.82 5.29
C PHE A 108 18.28 -16.89 3.88
N ASN A 109 17.76 -16.11 2.94
CA ASN A 109 18.25 -16.05 1.56
C ASN A 109 18.97 -14.73 1.30
N VAL A 110 19.91 -14.78 0.35
CA VAL A 110 20.58 -13.59 -0.21
C VAL A 110 19.51 -12.61 -0.73
N ASP A 111 19.71 -11.33 -0.45
CA ASP A 111 18.88 -10.29 -1.04
C ASP A 111 18.94 -10.39 -2.58
N PRO A 112 17.81 -10.54 -3.27
CA PRO A 112 17.79 -10.48 -4.73
C PRO A 112 18.41 -9.20 -5.30
N LEU A 113 18.55 -8.16 -4.47
CA LEU A 113 19.13 -6.87 -4.82
C LEU A 113 20.50 -6.63 -4.18
N ALA A 114 21.17 -7.66 -3.66
CA ALA A 114 22.47 -7.55 -2.97
C ALA A 114 23.54 -6.81 -3.80
N GLU A 115 23.55 -6.99 -5.11
CA GLU A 115 24.49 -6.29 -6.01
C GLU A 115 24.32 -4.75 -5.99
N LYS A 116 23.13 -4.26 -5.60
CA LYS A 116 22.81 -2.83 -5.50
C LYS A 116 23.11 -2.23 -4.13
N ALA A 117 23.34 -3.05 -3.13
CA ALA A 117 23.57 -2.67 -1.74
C ALA A 117 24.91 -3.16 -1.21
N CYS A 118 25.97 -2.99 -1.98
CA CYS A 118 27.33 -3.50 -1.69
C CYS A 118 27.93 -3.07 -0.33
N SER A 119 27.36 -2.06 0.32
CA SER A 119 27.77 -1.59 1.66
C SER A 119 27.16 -2.36 2.82
N TYR A 120 26.18 -3.22 2.57
CA TYR A 120 25.52 -4.02 3.59
C TYR A 120 25.66 -5.52 3.27
N SER A 121 25.64 -6.34 4.32
CA SER A 121 25.54 -7.78 4.12
C SER A 121 24.24 -8.11 3.38
N PRO A 122 24.27 -8.99 2.37
CA PRO A 122 23.05 -9.41 1.67
C PRO A 122 22.03 -10.15 2.53
N TYR A 123 22.40 -10.48 3.75
CA TYR A 123 21.56 -11.13 4.75
C TYR A 123 21.11 -10.18 5.87
N SER A 124 21.56 -8.91 5.89
CA SER A 124 21.22 -7.98 6.96
C SER A 124 19.74 -7.56 6.90
N TYR A 125 19.09 -7.59 8.08
CA TYR A 125 17.73 -7.09 8.24
C TYR A 125 17.75 -5.63 8.67
N CYS A 126 17.00 -4.77 7.95
CA CYS A 126 16.80 -3.34 8.25
C CYS A 126 18.10 -2.53 8.49
N GLY A 127 19.21 -2.90 7.85
CA GLY A 127 20.51 -2.24 8.09
C GLY A 127 20.95 -2.32 9.55
N ASN A 128 20.57 -3.37 10.27
CA ASN A 128 20.79 -3.58 11.71
C ASN A 128 20.10 -2.56 12.63
N ASN A 129 19.01 -1.94 12.18
CA ASN A 129 18.22 -1.00 13.00
C ASN A 129 16.72 -1.30 12.97
N PRO A 130 16.26 -2.44 13.52
CA PRO A 130 14.87 -2.88 13.44
C PRO A 130 13.89 -2.11 14.35
N ILE A 131 14.39 -1.21 15.21
CA ILE A 131 13.54 -0.40 16.10
C ILE A 131 12.93 0.78 15.38
N ILE A 132 13.63 1.35 14.40
CA ILE A 132 13.18 2.50 13.63
C ILE A 132 12.87 2.16 12.17
N ALA A 133 13.28 0.98 11.73
CA ALA A 133 13.08 0.49 10.40
C ALA A 133 12.51 -0.93 10.43
N PHE A 134 11.67 -1.25 9.49
CA PHE A 134 11.25 -2.60 9.20
C PHE A 134 11.18 -2.76 7.67
N ASP A 135 11.32 -3.98 7.20
CA ASP A 135 11.20 -4.31 5.78
C ASP A 135 9.79 -4.89 5.54
N PRO A 136 8.88 -4.18 4.88
CA PRO A 136 7.47 -4.60 4.76
C PRO A 136 7.05 -5.08 3.38
N ASN A 137 7.95 -5.45 2.51
CA ASN A 137 7.77 -5.61 1.06
C ASN A 137 7.73 -4.26 0.33
N GLY A 138 8.77 -3.61 0.33
CA GLY A 138 9.05 -2.30 0.04
C GLY A 138 9.01 -1.85 -1.43
N MET A 139 8.56 -0.59 -1.70
CA MET A 139 8.49 -0.02 -3.06
C MET A 139 9.01 1.41 -3.10
N GLU A 140 10.23 1.65 -3.55
CA GLU A 140 10.67 2.96 -4.00
C GLU A 140 10.47 3.13 -5.51
N THR A 141 10.26 4.35 -5.98
CA THR A 141 10.10 4.65 -7.40
C THR A 141 11.41 5.16 -7.99
N HIS A 142 11.87 4.52 -9.05
CA HIS A 142 13.06 4.91 -9.81
C HIS A 142 12.70 5.66 -11.08
N VAL A 143 13.32 6.82 -11.31
CA VAL A 143 13.08 7.64 -12.50
C VAL A 143 14.40 8.07 -13.14
N VAL A 144 14.35 8.38 -14.43
CA VAL A 144 15.39 9.13 -15.14
C VAL A 144 14.86 10.50 -15.52
N SER A 145 15.75 11.49 -15.50
CA SER A 145 15.44 12.86 -15.91
C SER A 145 15.35 12.97 -17.43
N ASN A 146 14.37 13.69 -17.94
CA ASN A 146 14.22 14.03 -19.34
C ASN A 146 14.70 15.47 -19.56
N SER A 147 15.12 15.80 -20.79
CA SER A 147 15.61 17.13 -21.16
C SER A 147 14.61 18.28 -20.98
N ASN A 148 13.32 17.96 -20.91
CA ASN A 148 12.23 18.94 -20.77
C ASN A 148 11.76 19.13 -19.31
N GLY A 149 12.56 18.76 -18.31
CA GLY A 149 12.23 18.91 -16.89
C GLY A 149 11.25 17.88 -16.33
N THR A 150 10.84 16.91 -17.13
CA THR A 150 10.01 15.79 -16.67
C THR A 150 10.85 14.57 -16.33
N TYR A 151 10.23 13.54 -15.76
CA TYR A 151 10.90 12.30 -15.40
C TYR A 151 10.15 11.11 -16.01
N THR A 152 10.90 10.06 -16.32
CA THR A 152 10.33 8.79 -16.79
C THR A 152 10.58 7.74 -15.73
N VAL A 153 9.53 7.06 -15.26
CA VAL A 153 9.63 5.90 -14.38
C VAL A 153 10.30 4.75 -15.14
N ILE A 154 11.38 4.22 -14.58
CA ILE A 154 12.15 3.13 -15.18
C ILE A 154 12.05 1.84 -14.36
N GLY A 155 11.49 1.89 -13.17
CA GLY A 155 11.35 0.78 -12.26
C GLY A 155 11.14 1.25 -10.84
N GLY A 156 11.43 0.38 -9.91
CA GLY A 156 11.37 0.66 -8.49
C GLY A 156 11.68 -0.58 -7.68
N ILE A 157 11.79 -0.41 -6.38
CA ILE A 157 11.93 -1.49 -5.41
C ILE A 157 10.67 -1.49 -4.56
N LEU A 158 10.16 -2.68 -4.30
CA LEU A 158 9.01 -2.86 -3.43
C LEU A 158 9.43 -2.67 -1.96
N ASN A 159 9.52 -1.37 -1.45
CA ASN A 159 9.88 -0.97 -0.08
C ASN A 159 8.99 0.15 0.46
N LYS A 160 8.92 0.48 1.76
CA LYS A 160 8.07 1.58 2.27
C LYS A 160 8.57 2.98 1.90
N ASP A 161 9.66 3.06 1.16
CA ASP A 161 10.19 4.33 0.73
C ASP A 161 9.30 4.89 -0.39
N ARG A 162 8.53 5.90 -0.07
CA ARG A 162 7.70 6.63 -1.02
C ARG A 162 8.48 7.66 -1.83
N ASN A 163 9.79 7.79 -1.61
CA ASN A 163 10.61 8.72 -2.36
C ASN A 163 10.72 8.30 -3.83
N ILE A 164 10.81 9.30 -4.69
CA ILE A 164 11.07 9.14 -6.10
C ILE A 164 12.53 9.51 -6.33
N TYR A 165 13.38 8.53 -6.65
CA TYR A 165 14.81 8.75 -6.85
C TYR A 165 15.16 8.87 -8.32
N VAL A 166 15.97 9.87 -8.64
CA VAL A 166 16.55 10.04 -9.99
C VAL A 166 17.74 9.12 -10.13
N TYR A 167 17.73 8.32 -11.17
CA TYR A 167 18.86 7.48 -11.55
C TYR A 167 19.56 8.05 -12.77
N THR A 168 20.88 8.00 -12.75
CA THR A 168 21.75 8.35 -13.90
C THR A 168 22.52 7.10 -14.30
N GLN A 169 22.91 7.02 -15.58
CA GLN A 169 23.80 5.95 -16.04
C GLN A 169 25.26 6.39 -15.95
N ASP A 170 26.12 5.50 -15.45
CA ASP A 170 27.57 5.64 -15.54
C ASP A 170 28.10 5.34 -16.96
N LYS A 171 29.41 5.43 -17.14
CA LYS A 171 30.07 5.15 -18.43
C LYS A 171 29.91 3.70 -18.90
N ASN A 172 29.57 2.79 -17.99
CA ASN A 172 29.37 1.36 -18.25
C ASN A 172 27.89 1.00 -18.45
N GLY A 173 26.98 2.01 -18.38
CA GLY A 173 25.55 1.81 -18.50
C GLY A 173 24.84 1.38 -17.21
N ASN A 174 25.54 1.32 -16.07
CA ASN A 174 24.93 0.97 -14.78
C ASN A 174 24.16 2.16 -14.23
N TYR A 175 23.00 1.88 -13.63
CA TYR A 175 22.20 2.90 -12.98
C TYR A 175 22.74 3.24 -11.59
N ILE A 176 23.00 4.53 -11.36
CA ILE A 176 23.45 5.08 -10.07
C ILE A 176 22.30 5.86 -9.45
N LYS A 177 21.94 5.53 -8.21
CA LYS A 177 20.92 6.23 -7.43
C LYS A 177 21.37 7.65 -7.08
N GLY A 178 20.55 8.63 -7.45
CA GLY A 178 20.77 10.05 -7.18
C GLY A 178 19.81 10.60 -6.13
N LYS A 179 19.54 11.90 -6.20
CA LYS A 179 18.67 12.60 -5.24
C LYS A 179 17.19 12.24 -5.44
N SER A 180 16.41 12.32 -4.35
CA SER A 180 14.95 12.29 -4.44
C SER A 180 14.42 13.62 -4.99
N ILE A 181 13.39 13.54 -5.83
CA ILE A 181 12.64 14.69 -6.36
C ILE A 181 11.36 14.96 -5.59
N GLY A 182 10.98 14.07 -4.69
CA GLY A 182 9.75 14.12 -3.92
C GLY A 182 9.29 12.75 -3.48
N MET A 183 8.05 12.68 -3.04
CA MET A 183 7.43 11.45 -2.54
C MET A 183 6.17 11.12 -3.34
N THR A 184 5.77 9.85 -3.33
CA THR A 184 4.46 9.41 -3.85
C THR A 184 3.42 9.33 -2.73
N THR A 185 2.14 9.42 -3.08
CA THR A 185 1.03 9.18 -2.14
C THR A 185 0.95 7.74 -1.70
N SER A 186 1.26 6.83 -2.60
CA SER A 186 1.35 5.39 -2.37
C SER A 186 2.63 4.87 -3.01
N THR A 187 3.29 3.93 -2.35
CA THR A 187 4.45 3.23 -2.90
C THR A 187 4.15 2.54 -4.23
N THR A 188 2.87 2.26 -4.50
CA THR A 188 2.39 1.59 -5.72
C THR A 188 1.83 2.53 -6.77
N SER A 189 2.00 3.86 -6.63
CA SER A 189 1.41 4.85 -7.55
C SER A 189 1.73 4.58 -9.02
N PHE A 190 2.92 4.07 -9.31
CA PHE A 190 3.39 3.80 -10.68
C PHE A 190 3.56 2.30 -10.96
N TYR A 191 3.08 1.45 -10.07
CA TYR A 191 3.14 0.00 -10.20
C TYR A 191 1.80 -0.58 -10.64
N ASN A 192 1.81 -1.40 -11.66
CA ASN A 192 0.66 -2.15 -12.12
C ASN A 192 0.63 -3.52 -11.43
N SER A 193 -0.21 -3.65 -10.41
CA SER A 193 -0.32 -4.90 -9.65
C SER A 193 -0.98 -6.04 -10.42
N GLU A 194 -1.76 -5.74 -11.46
CA GLU A 194 -2.38 -6.76 -12.32
C GLU A 194 -1.34 -7.44 -13.22
N GLU A 195 -0.38 -6.66 -13.72
CA GLU A 195 0.69 -7.15 -14.60
C GLU A 195 2.00 -7.42 -13.86
N GLY A 196 2.06 -7.14 -12.55
CA GLY A 196 3.24 -7.36 -11.73
C GLY A 196 4.47 -6.54 -12.14
N LYS A 197 4.28 -5.33 -12.71
CA LYS A 197 5.37 -4.53 -13.27
C LYS A 197 5.24 -3.03 -12.98
N TRP A 198 6.38 -2.34 -13.03
CA TRP A 198 6.44 -0.89 -13.07
C TRP A 198 6.04 -0.37 -14.46
N GLU A 199 5.14 0.61 -14.48
CA GLU A 199 4.76 1.25 -15.73
C GLU A 199 5.73 2.38 -16.09
N ARG A 200 6.15 2.43 -17.35
CA ARG A 200 6.98 3.52 -17.87
C ARG A 200 6.13 4.79 -18.00
N ALA A 201 5.83 5.39 -16.88
CA ALA A 201 5.02 6.59 -16.78
C ALA A 201 5.89 7.85 -16.84
N LYS A 202 5.33 8.92 -17.40
CA LYS A 202 5.91 10.25 -17.33
C LYS A 202 5.43 10.94 -16.06
N ILE A 203 6.35 11.49 -15.27
CA ILE A 203 6.07 12.38 -14.14
C ILE A 203 6.41 13.81 -14.55
N ASP A 204 5.44 14.70 -14.43
CA ASP A 204 5.58 16.12 -14.75
C ASP A 204 5.43 16.96 -13.48
N PRO A 205 6.52 17.53 -12.94
CA PRO A 205 6.44 18.38 -11.75
C PRO A 205 5.70 19.69 -11.94
N SER A 206 5.50 20.14 -13.19
CA SER A 206 4.76 21.36 -13.52
C SER A 206 3.26 21.12 -13.69
N ASP A 207 2.83 19.85 -13.81
CA ASP A 207 1.43 19.50 -13.95
C ASP A 207 0.73 19.53 -12.59
N ASN A 208 -0.14 20.53 -12.40
CA ASN A 208 -0.94 20.71 -11.20
C ASN A 208 -2.39 20.20 -11.35
N SER A 209 -2.72 19.62 -12.50
CA SER A 209 -4.12 19.23 -12.83
C SER A 209 -4.72 18.28 -11.79
N GLY A 210 -3.91 17.40 -11.20
CA GLY A 210 -4.36 16.50 -10.13
C GLY A 210 -4.75 17.23 -8.85
N ARG A 211 -3.93 18.19 -8.43
CA ARG A 211 -4.21 19.04 -7.27
C ARG A 211 -5.48 19.87 -7.48
N ASP A 212 -5.59 20.46 -8.66
CA ASP A 212 -6.74 21.31 -8.99
C ASP A 212 -8.02 20.49 -9.04
N PHE A 213 -7.98 19.27 -9.57
CA PHE A 213 -9.10 18.34 -9.54
C PHE A 213 -9.51 17.95 -8.11
N LEU A 214 -8.56 17.56 -7.26
CA LEU A 214 -8.85 17.22 -5.86
C LEU A 214 -9.41 18.42 -5.09
N ASN A 215 -8.88 19.62 -5.28
CA ASN A 215 -9.40 20.85 -4.69
C ASN A 215 -10.85 21.14 -5.15
N LYS A 216 -11.13 20.93 -6.43
CA LYS A 216 -12.50 21.05 -6.95
C LYS A 216 -13.45 20.06 -6.27
N ILE A 217 -13.04 18.81 -6.05
CA ILE A 217 -13.84 17.82 -5.35
C ILE A 217 -14.04 18.21 -3.88
N VAL A 218 -13.00 18.68 -3.20
CA VAL A 218 -13.08 19.14 -1.81
C VAL A 218 -14.05 20.32 -1.65
N SER A 219 -14.01 21.29 -2.55
CA SER A 219 -14.86 22.49 -2.50
C SER A 219 -16.28 22.30 -3.05
N SER A 220 -16.57 21.20 -3.75
CA SER A 220 -17.90 20.93 -4.31
C SER A 220 -18.85 20.33 -3.28
N ASP A 221 -20.15 20.60 -3.40
CA ASP A 221 -21.22 19.95 -2.61
C ASP A 221 -21.74 18.67 -3.29
N ILE A 222 -20.85 17.94 -3.95
CA ILE A 222 -21.21 16.74 -4.70
C ILE A 222 -21.71 15.63 -3.78
N THR A 223 -22.86 15.06 -4.10
CA THR A 223 -23.37 13.85 -3.44
C THR A 223 -22.64 12.62 -3.94
N LEU A 224 -22.73 11.51 -3.18
CA LEU A 224 -22.11 10.25 -3.58
C LEU A 224 -22.69 9.73 -4.91
N ASP A 225 -24.00 9.80 -5.08
CA ASP A 225 -24.68 9.32 -6.29
C ASP A 225 -24.27 10.12 -7.54
N ASP A 226 -24.23 11.45 -7.42
CA ASP A 226 -23.74 12.32 -8.48
C ASP A 226 -22.27 12.06 -8.82
N TYR A 227 -21.45 11.77 -7.80
CA TYR A 227 -20.05 11.43 -8.04
C TYR A 227 -19.91 10.10 -8.76
N ILE A 228 -20.59 9.05 -8.31
CA ILE A 228 -20.55 7.72 -8.94
C ILE A 228 -20.93 7.84 -10.43
N ASP A 229 -21.96 8.60 -10.76
CA ASP A 229 -22.37 8.77 -12.15
C ASP A 229 -21.33 9.52 -12.99
N LYS A 230 -20.73 10.57 -12.43
CA LYS A 230 -19.70 11.38 -13.11
C LYS A 230 -18.31 10.71 -13.15
N ALA A 231 -18.04 9.75 -12.30
CA ALA A 231 -16.76 9.03 -12.23
C ALA A 231 -16.68 7.78 -13.11
N ARG A 232 -17.78 7.42 -13.81
CA ARG A 232 -17.80 6.31 -14.77
C ARG A 232 -16.81 6.55 -15.91
N ASN A 233 -16.43 5.47 -16.58
CA ASN A 233 -15.49 5.50 -17.70
C ASN A 233 -15.89 6.57 -18.76
N ASN A 234 -14.95 7.46 -19.08
CA ASN A 234 -15.09 8.58 -20.00
C ASN A 234 -16.07 9.69 -19.56
N HIS A 235 -16.57 9.67 -18.32
CA HIS A 235 -17.39 10.74 -17.75
C HIS A 235 -16.50 11.85 -17.14
N PRO A 236 -17.03 13.04 -16.79
CA PRO A 236 -16.24 14.22 -16.40
C PRO A 236 -15.28 14.01 -15.23
N TYR A 237 -15.51 13.04 -14.34
CA TYR A 237 -14.68 12.77 -13.19
C TYR A 237 -13.86 11.47 -13.33
N ASP A 238 -13.87 10.85 -14.50
CA ASP A 238 -12.86 9.84 -14.86
C ASP A 238 -11.52 10.55 -15.12
N PHE A 239 -10.86 10.96 -14.03
CA PHE A 239 -9.68 11.82 -14.07
C PHE A 239 -8.57 11.28 -14.97
N LYS A 240 -8.34 9.97 -14.94
CA LYS A 240 -7.29 9.33 -15.74
C LYS A 240 -7.48 9.49 -17.24
N VAL A 241 -8.73 9.70 -17.70
CA VAL A 241 -9.09 9.82 -19.12
C VAL A 241 -9.42 11.25 -19.52
N THR A 242 -10.28 11.92 -18.73
CA THR A 242 -10.88 13.21 -19.15
C THR A 242 -9.99 14.40 -18.92
N ASN A 243 -8.99 14.30 -18.04
CA ASN A 243 -8.16 15.43 -17.65
C ASN A 243 -6.87 15.54 -18.48
N GLY A 244 -6.99 15.44 -19.79
CA GLY A 244 -5.90 15.65 -20.75
C GLY A 244 -4.91 14.50 -20.87
N GLY A 245 -5.16 13.39 -20.16
CA GLY A 245 -4.23 12.25 -20.13
C GLY A 245 -4.34 11.34 -21.33
N LYS A 246 -5.52 11.25 -21.96
CA LYS A 246 -5.76 10.36 -23.09
C LYS A 246 -5.45 11.05 -24.42
N SER A 247 -4.51 10.48 -25.16
CA SER A 247 -4.31 10.77 -26.58
C SER A 247 -4.74 9.56 -27.39
N VAL A 248 -5.20 9.77 -28.59
CA VAL A 248 -5.62 8.70 -29.53
C VAL A 248 -4.48 7.69 -29.80
N VAL A 249 -3.24 8.12 -29.65
CA VAL A 249 -2.01 7.33 -29.89
C VAL A 249 -1.38 6.83 -28.60
N SER A 250 -1.89 7.22 -27.42
CA SER A 250 -1.26 6.89 -26.14
C SER A 250 -1.60 5.47 -25.71
N LYS A 251 -0.57 4.72 -25.30
CA LYS A 251 -0.75 3.45 -24.58
C LYS A 251 -1.48 3.73 -23.26
N ARG A 252 -2.30 2.78 -22.77
CA ARG A 252 -3.04 2.91 -21.50
C ARG A 252 -2.13 3.34 -20.34
N SER A 253 -0.93 2.79 -20.23
CA SER A 253 0.07 3.17 -19.23
C SER A 253 0.44 4.65 -19.26
N SER A 254 0.46 5.28 -20.44
CA SER A 254 0.86 6.69 -20.58
C SER A 254 -0.13 7.67 -19.97
N TYR A 255 -1.43 7.37 -19.93
CA TYR A 255 -2.43 8.26 -19.35
C TYR A 255 -2.92 7.81 -17.97
N VAL A 256 -3.03 6.51 -17.72
CA VAL A 256 -3.47 5.97 -16.43
C VAL A 256 -2.43 6.22 -15.33
N TYR A 257 -1.15 6.05 -15.67
CA TYR A 257 -0.04 6.16 -14.72
C TYR A 257 0.76 7.47 -14.85
N ARG A 258 0.36 8.44 -15.70
CA ARG A 258 1.03 9.74 -15.71
C ARG A 258 1.06 10.36 -14.32
N GLY A 259 2.22 10.88 -13.92
CA GLY A 259 2.46 11.42 -12.59
C GLY A 259 2.43 12.94 -12.58
N MET A 260 1.87 13.51 -11.53
CA MET A 260 1.75 14.95 -11.33
C MET A 260 1.77 15.34 -9.86
N VAL A 261 1.97 16.62 -9.59
CA VAL A 261 1.98 17.16 -8.22
C VAL A 261 0.56 17.28 -7.69
N ILE A 262 0.35 16.80 -6.46
CA ILE A 262 -0.93 16.96 -5.75
C ILE A 262 -0.78 17.77 -4.45
N GLY A 263 0.44 18.05 -3.98
CA GLY A 263 0.67 18.78 -2.74
C GLY A 263 2.13 18.77 -2.31
N GLY A 264 2.34 18.95 -0.99
CA GLY A 264 3.65 18.99 -0.35
C GLY A 264 4.14 20.42 -0.11
N LYS A 265 4.46 20.75 1.16
CA LYS A 265 4.99 22.10 1.54
C LYS A 265 6.49 22.21 1.23
N ASN A 266 7.28 21.27 1.74
CA ASN A 266 8.74 21.27 1.63
C ASN A 266 9.27 20.20 0.68
N THR A 267 8.50 19.13 0.49
CA THR A 267 8.83 18.01 -0.39
C THR A 267 7.63 17.79 -1.31
N PRO A 268 7.81 17.88 -2.64
CA PRO A 268 6.71 17.66 -3.58
C PRO A 268 6.07 16.29 -3.37
N LEU A 269 4.74 16.26 -3.36
CA LEU A 269 3.96 15.03 -3.28
C LEU A 269 3.35 14.75 -4.65
N PHE A 270 3.73 13.62 -5.22
CA PHE A 270 3.28 13.17 -6.53
C PHE A 270 2.26 12.04 -6.42
N SER A 271 1.44 11.92 -7.44
CA SER A 271 0.53 10.79 -7.58
C SER A 271 0.29 10.46 -9.04
N SER A 272 -0.09 9.22 -9.32
CA SER A 272 -0.56 8.84 -10.65
C SER A 272 -2.00 9.30 -10.89
N ALA A 273 -2.36 9.49 -12.16
CA ALA A 273 -3.73 9.86 -12.53
C ALA A 273 -4.76 8.81 -12.05
N ARG A 274 -4.39 7.52 -12.03
CA ARG A 274 -5.21 6.45 -11.44
C ARG A 274 -5.51 6.73 -9.98
N ASP A 275 -4.47 6.99 -9.20
CA ASP A 275 -4.60 7.17 -7.75
C ASP A 275 -5.35 8.47 -7.41
N ILE A 276 -5.20 9.53 -8.23
CA ILE A 276 -5.95 10.77 -8.05
C ILE A 276 -7.45 10.55 -8.21
N GLY A 277 -7.87 9.77 -9.20
CA GLY A 277 -9.29 9.39 -9.35
C GLY A 277 -9.80 8.61 -8.14
N ASN A 278 -9.02 7.67 -7.64
CA ASN A 278 -9.36 6.86 -6.47
C ASN A 278 -9.39 7.69 -5.17
N MET A 279 -8.44 8.64 -5.00
CA MET A 279 -8.48 9.59 -3.88
C MET A 279 -9.74 10.44 -3.88
N ALA A 280 -10.19 10.89 -5.05
CA ALA A 280 -11.42 11.66 -5.18
C ALA A 280 -12.64 10.87 -4.70
N ALA A 281 -12.72 9.56 -5.01
CA ALA A 281 -13.77 8.69 -4.50
C ALA A 281 -13.76 8.63 -2.97
N GLY A 282 -12.60 8.45 -2.37
CA GLY A 282 -12.44 8.46 -0.91
C GLY A 282 -12.84 9.80 -0.26
N ILE A 283 -12.44 10.93 -0.85
CA ILE A 283 -12.82 12.28 -0.38
C ILE A 283 -14.34 12.43 -0.39
N VAL A 284 -15.01 12.05 -1.47
CA VAL A 284 -16.47 12.18 -1.58
C VAL A 284 -17.17 11.29 -0.55
N ALA A 285 -16.71 10.07 -0.33
CA ALA A 285 -17.26 9.19 0.70
C ALA A 285 -17.16 9.84 2.09
N ALA A 286 -15.99 10.39 2.44
CA ALA A 286 -15.80 11.07 3.73
C ALA A 286 -16.66 12.33 3.88
N LYS A 287 -16.77 13.15 2.82
CA LYS A 287 -17.64 14.34 2.80
C LYS A 287 -19.12 14.03 3.01
N ASN A 288 -19.56 12.90 2.50
CA ASN A 288 -20.92 12.41 2.70
C ASN A 288 -21.12 11.62 4.00
N GLY A 289 -20.15 11.70 4.93
CA GLY A 289 -20.25 11.09 6.27
C GLY A 289 -20.16 9.56 6.28
N ILE A 290 -19.67 8.94 5.20
CA ILE A 290 -19.59 7.49 5.07
C ILE A 290 -18.35 6.98 5.82
N PRO A 291 -18.50 6.12 6.84
CA PRO A 291 -17.37 5.49 7.51
C PRO A 291 -16.51 4.69 6.53
N TRP A 292 -15.20 4.63 6.79
CA TRP A 292 -14.27 3.94 5.86
C TRP A 292 -14.68 2.49 5.54
N SER A 293 -15.13 1.74 6.54
CA SER A 293 -15.56 0.35 6.34
C SER A 293 -16.73 0.22 5.35
N ALA A 294 -17.71 1.12 5.43
CA ALA A 294 -18.84 1.15 4.52
C ALA A 294 -18.44 1.64 3.12
N ALA A 295 -17.60 2.68 3.04
CA ALA A 295 -17.05 3.15 1.77
C ALA A 295 -16.27 2.04 1.05
N ARG A 296 -15.42 1.31 1.78
CA ARG A 296 -14.66 0.18 1.25
C ARG A 296 -15.55 -0.92 0.68
N ALA A 297 -16.59 -1.31 1.41
CA ALA A 297 -17.55 -2.31 0.96
C ALA A 297 -18.30 -1.86 -0.30
N ALA A 298 -18.66 -0.58 -0.40
CA ALA A 298 -19.33 -0.02 -1.58
C ALA A 298 -18.40 0.00 -2.81
N PHE A 299 -17.12 0.35 -2.65
CA PHE A 299 -16.13 0.33 -3.73
C PHE A 299 -15.91 -1.09 -4.26
N ASP A 300 -15.72 -2.07 -3.38
CA ASP A 300 -15.59 -3.48 -3.76
C ASP A 300 -16.85 -4.00 -4.48
N ALA A 301 -18.04 -3.64 -4.00
CA ALA A 301 -19.31 -4.04 -4.61
C ALA A 301 -19.49 -3.41 -6.02
N TYR A 302 -19.08 -2.15 -6.21
CA TYR A 302 -19.13 -1.49 -7.51
C TYR A 302 -18.20 -2.17 -8.52
N GLN A 303 -16.99 -2.50 -8.12
CA GLN A 303 -16.03 -3.21 -8.99
C GLN A 303 -16.53 -4.61 -9.36
N SER A 304 -17.09 -5.35 -8.40
CA SER A 304 -17.62 -6.70 -8.63
C SER A 304 -18.79 -6.72 -9.62
N ARG A 305 -19.67 -5.71 -9.59
CA ARG A 305 -20.79 -5.57 -10.55
C ARG A 305 -20.32 -5.34 -11.99
N ASN A 306 -19.15 -4.77 -12.18
CA ASN A 306 -18.57 -4.51 -13.50
C ASN A 306 -17.71 -5.68 -14.01
N GLY A 307 -17.77 -6.87 -13.36
CA GLY A 307 -16.98 -8.05 -13.74
C GLY A 307 -15.50 -7.92 -13.42
N LEU A 308 -15.11 -6.92 -12.64
CA LEU A 308 -13.75 -6.70 -12.18
C LEU A 308 -13.53 -7.47 -10.87
N GLN A 309 -12.33 -7.98 -10.68
CA GLN A 309 -11.92 -8.60 -9.42
C GLN A 309 -11.86 -7.55 -8.29
N VAL A 310 -11.83 -8.03 -7.04
CA VAL A 310 -11.60 -7.17 -5.86
C VAL A 310 -10.45 -6.21 -6.11
N GLU A 311 -10.64 -4.95 -5.76
CA GLU A 311 -9.67 -3.87 -6.01
C GLU A 311 -8.29 -4.17 -5.43
N GLY A 312 -7.26 -3.93 -6.23
CA GLY A 312 -5.88 -4.10 -5.83
C GLY A 312 -5.48 -3.15 -4.70
N ILE A 313 -4.45 -3.53 -3.95
CA ILE A 313 -3.94 -2.78 -2.78
C ILE A 313 -3.61 -1.30 -3.13
N SER A 314 -3.16 -1.03 -4.35
CA SER A 314 -2.85 0.33 -4.82
C SER A 314 -4.08 1.22 -4.84
N THR A 315 -5.20 0.71 -5.35
CA THR A 315 -6.48 1.42 -5.42
C THR A 315 -7.00 1.72 -4.02
N ARG A 316 -7.02 0.72 -3.15
CA ARG A 316 -7.44 0.87 -1.75
C ARG A 316 -6.63 1.91 -0.98
N ASN A 317 -5.31 1.91 -1.16
CA ASN A 317 -4.43 2.87 -0.51
C ASN A 317 -4.72 4.31 -0.95
N ALA A 318 -4.99 4.52 -2.23
CA ALA A 318 -5.33 5.83 -2.76
C ALA A 318 -6.69 6.33 -2.26
N GLU A 319 -7.70 5.48 -2.26
CA GLU A 319 -9.03 5.78 -1.71
C GLU A 319 -8.97 6.13 -0.21
N TYR A 320 -8.26 5.30 0.57
CA TYR A 320 -8.07 5.54 2.00
C TYR A 320 -7.31 6.85 2.26
N TYR A 321 -6.30 7.16 1.46
CA TYR A 321 -5.57 8.42 1.57
C TYR A 321 -6.54 9.59 1.40
N GLY A 322 -7.35 9.61 0.34
CA GLY A 322 -8.33 10.66 0.10
C GLY A 322 -9.35 10.78 1.24
N TRP A 323 -9.91 9.66 1.67
CA TRP A 323 -10.87 9.61 2.78
C TRP A 323 -10.27 10.15 4.08
N SER A 324 -9.07 9.71 4.44
CA SER A 324 -8.41 10.08 5.69
C SER A 324 -8.02 11.55 5.76
N GLN A 325 -7.63 12.16 4.64
CA GLN A 325 -7.34 13.60 4.60
C GLN A 325 -8.61 14.41 4.89
N MET A 326 -9.73 14.04 4.29
CA MET A 326 -11.00 14.76 4.48
C MET A 326 -11.58 14.54 5.88
N TYR A 327 -11.55 13.32 6.39
CA TYR A 327 -12.04 12.99 7.74
C TYR A 327 -11.28 13.73 8.84
N ARG A 328 -9.97 13.92 8.70
CA ARG A 328 -9.15 14.70 9.65
C ARG A 328 -9.56 16.18 9.65
N HIS A 329 -9.83 16.76 8.49
CA HIS A 329 -10.28 18.17 8.39
C HIS A 329 -11.65 18.39 9.01
N SER A 330 -12.56 17.44 8.90
CA SER A 330 -13.91 17.53 9.48
C SER A 330 -13.91 17.41 11.00
N ASN A 331 -12.92 16.71 11.59
CA ASN A 331 -12.83 16.46 13.04
C ASN A 331 -11.81 17.36 13.76
N SER A 332 -11.04 18.19 13.06
CA SER A 332 -10.09 19.15 13.66
C SER A 332 -10.70 20.53 13.97
N GLY A 333 -11.99 20.65 13.89
CA GLY A 333 -12.77 21.86 14.18
C GLY A 333 -13.35 21.91 15.60
N TYR A 334 -12.64 21.30 16.60
CA TYR A 334 -12.90 21.50 18.04
C TYR A 334 -11.62 21.90 18.73
#